data_79abc437b9280052978b57314183c683
#
_entry.id   79abc437b9280052978b57314183c683
#
_cell.length_a   1.000
_cell.length_b   1.000
_cell.length_c   1.000
_cell.angle_alpha   90.00
_cell.angle_beta   90.00
_cell.angle_gamma   90.00
#
_symmetry.space_group_name_H-M   'P 1'
#
loop_
_entity.id
_entity.type
_entity.pdbx_description
1 polymer ?
#
loop_
_entity_poly.entity_id
_entity_poly.type
_entity_poly.pdbx_seq_one_letter_code
_entity_poly.pdbx_strand_id
1 'polypeptide(L)'
;VAIIKQGTVSQVGSIDEVFRHPKDEFVADFVGTENIIKGVASDGEESLTFVDTGKIVIESTQNRNGPVHATIRPEDITLSTEKVPTSARNVFEGHIIEIYDLGTIIKLTVDVGEQLVLVLTRQSFLDLELNIGKQIYIYFKATAVNLF
;
A
#
# COMPACT_ATOMS: atom_id res chain seq x y z
N VAL A 1 15.47 -14.86 -7.04
CA VAL A 1 14.05 -15.22 -7.20
C VAL A 1 13.61 -14.93 -8.63
N ALA A 2 12.94 -15.87 -9.26
CA ALA A 2 12.36 -15.71 -10.58
C ALA A 2 10.86 -15.96 -10.50
N ILE A 3 10.06 -15.06 -11.08
CA ILE A 3 8.62 -15.23 -11.20
C ILE A 3 8.33 -15.69 -12.63
N ILE A 4 7.66 -16.83 -12.74
CA ILE A 4 7.38 -17.49 -14.04
C ILE A 4 5.89 -17.39 -14.34
N LYS A 5 5.57 -16.97 -15.56
CA LYS A 5 4.21 -16.91 -16.07
C LYS A 5 4.14 -17.69 -17.39
N GLN A 6 3.33 -18.76 -17.43
CA GLN A 6 3.12 -19.58 -18.62
C GLN A 6 4.45 -20.05 -19.25
N GLY A 7 5.39 -20.50 -18.42
CA GLY A 7 6.69 -20.97 -18.86
C GLY A 7 7.70 -19.87 -19.20
N THR A 8 7.31 -18.61 -19.10
CA THR A 8 8.19 -17.47 -19.38
C THR A 8 8.54 -16.75 -18.07
N VAL A 9 9.80 -16.33 -17.93
CA VAL A 9 10.25 -15.56 -16.79
C VAL A 9 9.64 -14.15 -16.87
N SER A 10 8.81 -13.78 -15.87
CA SER A 10 8.23 -12.44 -15.76
C SER A 10 9.17 -11.45 -15.09
N GLN A 11 9.86 -11.89 -14.04
CA GLN A 11 10.82 -11.06 -13.32
C GLN A 11 11.87 -11.91 -12.62
N VAL A 12 13.11 -11.46 -12.65
CA VAL A 12 14.23 -12.05 -11.91
C VAL A 12 14.87 -10.96 -11.07
N GLY A 13 15.22 -11.29 -9.83
CA GLY A 13 15.89 -10.37 -8.95
C GLY A 13 16.07 -10.96 -7.56
N SER A 14 16.60 -10.16 -6.64
CA SER A 14 16.63 -10.54 -5.23
C SER A 14 15.21 -10.62 -4.68
N ILE A 15 15.03 -11.24 -3.53
CA ILE A 15 13.72 -11.30 -2.86
C ILE A 15 13.20 -9.88 -2.65
N ASP A 16 14.06 -8.97 -2.20
CA ASP A 16 13.66 -7.58 -1.96
C ASP A 16 13.21 -6.88 -3.25
N GLU A 17 13.94 -7.06 -4.35
CA GLU A 17 13.57 -6.44 -5.62
C GLU A 17 12.23 -6.92 -6.15
N VAL A 18 12.00 -8.24 -6.14
CA VAL A 18 10.77 -8.84 -6.67
C VAL A 18 9.58 -8.50 -5.79
N PHE A 19 9.74 -8.52 -4.46
CA PHE A 19 8.66 -8.30 -3.51
C PHE A 19 8.35 -6.81 -3.29
N ARG A 20 9.36 -5.94 -3.32
CA ARG A 20 9.17 -4.49 -3.11
C ARG A 20 8.98 -3.70 -4.39
N HIS A 21 9.52 -4.20 -5.50
CA HIS A 21 9.47 -3.52 -6.79
C HIS A 21 8.94 -4.48 -7.86
N PRO A 22 7.67 -4.90 -7.78
CA PRO A 22 7.10 -5.78 -8.78
C PRO A 22 7.06 -5.08 -10.13
N LYS A 23 7.38 -5.81 -11.19
CA LYS A 23 7.48 -5.28 -12.55
C LYS A 23 6.11 -4.98 -13.16
N ASP A 24 5.12 -5.82 -12.85
CA ASP A 24 3.77 -5.69 -13.38
C ASP A 24 2.73 -6.25 -12.40
N GLU A 25 1.46 -6.14 -12.75
CA GLU A 25 0.34 -6.58 -11.91
C GLU A 25 0.41 -8.09 -11.60
N PHE A 26 0.82 -8.89 -12.58
CA PHE A 26 0.95 -10.33 -12.36
C PHE A 26 2.00 -10.64 -11.28
N VAL A 27 3.16 -9.99 -11.33
CA VAL A 27 4.21 -10.19 -10.33
C VAL A 27 3.74 -9.71 -8.96
N ALA A 28 3.09 -8.56 -8.88
CA ALA A 28 2.56 -8.02 -7.63
C ALA A 28 1.55 -8.99 -6.98
N ASP A 29 0.62 -9.51 -7.74
CA ASP A 29 -0.34 -10.52 -7.27
C ASP A 29 0.35 -11.80 -6.83
N PHE A 30 1.30 -12.27 -7.63
CA PHE A 30 1.99 -13.53 -7.36
C PHE A 30 2.76 -13.48 -6.04
N VAL A 31 3.40 -12.37 -5.72
CA VAL A 31 4.17 -12.22 -4.47
C VAL A 31 3.32 -11.81 -3.27
N GLY A 32 1.99 -11.66 -3.47
CA GLY A 32 1.07 -11.37 -2.38
C GLY A 32 1.00 -9.90 -2.01
N THR A 33 1.36 -8.99 -2.91
CA THR A 33 1.11 -7.56 -2.73
C THR A 33 -0.39 -7.35 -2.86
N GLU A 34 -1.06 -6.92 -1.77
CA GLU A 34 -2.52 -6.87 -1.73
C GLU A 34 -3.11 -5.52 -2.14
N ASN A 35 -2.31 -4.45 -2.10
CA ASN A 35 -2.80 -3.13 -2.47
C ASN A 35 -2.34 -2.76 -3.86
N ILE A 36 -3.24 -2.95 -4.83
CA ILE A 36 -3.01 -2.57 -6.22
C ILE A 36 -4.13 -1.63 -6.63
N ILE A 37 -3.80 -0.39 -6.94
CA ILE A 37 -4.78 0.65 -7.23
C ILE A 37 -4.48 1.27 -8.59
N LYS A 38 -5.50 1.37 -9.44
CA LYS A 38 -5.39 2.05 -10.73
C LYS A 38 -5.52 3.55 -10.54
N GLY A 39 -4.72 4.31 -11.27
CA GLY A 39 -4.80 5.74 -11.23
C GLY A 39 -4.12 6.39 -12.43
N VAL A 40 -4.11 7.72 -12.44
CA VAL A 40 -3.44 8.51 -13.47
C VAL A 40 -2.33 9.31 -12.81
N ALA A 41 -1.10 9.05 -13.27
CA ALA A 41 0.10 9.71 -12.76
C ALA A 41 0.33 11.04 -13.47
N SER A 42 0.73 12.04 -12.71
CA SER A 42 1.12 13.35 -13.20
C SER A 42 2.23 13.93 -12.34
N ASP A 43 2.90 14.97 -12.84
CA ASP A 43 3.93 15.63 -12.06
C ASP A 43 3.35 16.27 -10.83
N GLY A 44 3.95 15.98 -9.70
CA GLY A 44 3.60 16.55 -8.41
C GLY A 44 4.60 17.61 -7.99
N GLU A 45 4.60 17.93 -6.70
CA GLU A 45 5.53 18.88 -6.09
C GLU A 45 6.81 18.17 -5.64
N GLU A 46 7.91 18.90 -5.55
CA GLU A 46 9.19 18.41 -5.02
C GLU A 46 9.71 17.14 -5.72
N SER A 47 9.54 17.07 -7.04
CA SER A 47 9.96 15.91 -7.86
C SER A 47 9.20 14.63 -7.55
N LEU A 48 8.08 14.72 -6.85
CA LEU A 48 7.18 13.59 -6.62
C LEU A 48 6.20 13.44 -7.78
N THR A 49 5.59 12.27 -7.85
CA THR A 49 4.53 11.98 -8.81
C THR A 49 3.22 11.86 -8.05
N PHE A 50 2.19 12.55 -8.51
CA PHE A 50 0.84 12.40 -8.00
C PHE A 50 0.14 11.30 -8.80
N VAL A 51 -0.55 10.41 -8.08
CA VAL A 51 -1.40 9.39 -8.69
C VAL A 51 -2.83 9.63 -8.25
N ASP A 52 -3.66 10.07 -9.17
CA ASP A 52 -5.07 10.34 -8.90
C ASP A 52 -5.87 9.07 -9.23
N THR A 53 -6.48 8.48 -8.21
CA THR A 53 -7.28 7.26 -8.36
C THR A 53 -8.75 7.57 -8.66
N GLY A 54 -9.11 8.85 -8.65
CA GLY A 54 -10.51 9.29 -8.74
C GLY A 54 -11.18 9.45 -7.37
N LYS A 55 -10.60 8.90 -6.33
CA LYS A 55 -11.11 8.98 -4.95
C LYS A 55 -10.10 9.57 -4.00
N ILE A 56 -8.82 9.26 -4.18
CA ILE A 56 -7.72 9.82 -3.39
C ILE A 56 -6.55 10.14 -4.33
N VAL A 57 -5.61 10.95 -3.84
CA VAL A 57 -4.36 11.25 -4.54
C VAL A 57 -3.21 10.71 -3.71
N ILE A 58 -2.43 9.84 -4.32
CA ILE A 58 -1.27 9.19 -3.70
C ILE A 58 0.00 9.81 -4.26
N GLU A 59 1.01 10.01 -3.42
CA GLU A 59 2.31 10.52 -3.83
C GLU A 59 3.34 9.39 -3.89
N SER A 60 4.15 9.38 -4.95
CA SER A 60 5.23 8.41 -5.15
C SER A 60 6.53 9.12 -5.54
N THR A 61 7.66 8.51 -5.18
CA THR A 61 8.98 8.99 -5.63
C THR A 61 9.34 8.49 -7.02
N GLN A 62 8.59 7.54 -7.57
CA GLN A 62 8.82 7.03 -8.90
C GLN A 62 8.24 7.97 -9.95
N ASN A 63 8.95 8.15 -11.04
CA ASN A 63 8.57 9.10 -12.08
C ASN A 63 7.79 8.36 -13.19
N ARG A 64 6.50 8.67 -13.30
CA ARG A 64 5.60 8.12 -14.31
C ARG A 64 4.59 9.17 -14.74
N ASN A 65 4.02 9.00 -15.92
CA ASN A 65 2.95 9.84 -16.45
C ASN A 65 1.88 8.95 -17.08
N GLY A 66 0.62 9.37 -17.00
CA GLY A 66 -0.50 8.65 -17.60
C GLY A 66 -1.03 7.52 -16.74
N PRO A 67 -1.77 6.57 -17.34
CA PRO A 67 -2.36 5.46 -16.58
C PRO A 67 -1.30 4.59 -15.94
N VAL A 68 -1.45 4.30 -14.66
CA VAL A 68 -0.53 3.47 -13.88
C VAL A 68 -1.29 2.57 -12.91
N HIS A 69 -0.58 1.56 -12.41
CA HIS A 69 -0.99 0.82 -11.22
C HIS A 69 -0.05 1.22 -10.08
N ALA A 70 -0.60 1.58 -8.95
CA ALA A 70 0.17 1.86 -7.73
C ALA A 70 0.06 0.66 -6.80
N THR A 71 1.18 0.19 -6.28
CA THR A 71 1.20 -0.88 -5.30
C THR A 71 1.84 -0.41 -4.01
N ILE A 72 1.22 -0.80 -2.89
CA ILE A 72 1.73 -0.54 -1.55
C ILE A 72 1.61 -1.85 -0.77
N ARG A 73 2.70 -2.28 -0.15
CA ARG A 73 2.68 -3.50 0.64
C ARG A 73 1.93 -3.24 1.96
N PRO A 74 1.11 -4.19 2.42
CA PRO A 74 0.38 -4.04 3.68
C PRO A 74 1.27 -3.71 4.88
N GLU A 75 2.47 -4.29 4.96
CA GLU A 75 3.42 -4.05 6.06
C GLU A 75 4.08 -2.66 6.00
N ASP A 76 3.97 -1.95 4.89
CA ASP A 76 4.52 -0.60 4.74
C ASP A 76 3.52 0.49 5.14
N ILE A 77 2.30 0.11 5.49
CA ILE A 77 1.27 1.04 5.95
C ILE A 77 1.22 1.01 7.48
N THR A 78 1.34 2.17 8.09
CA THR A 78 1.21 2.32 9.54
C THR A 78 -0.14 2.93 9.88
N LEU A 79 -0.61 2.71 11.11
CA LEU A 79 -1.93 3.14 11.54
C LEU A 79 -1.83 3.82 12.90
N SER A 80 -2.64 4.86 13.09
CA SER A 80 -2.83 5.50 14.39
C SER A 80 -4.32 5.84 14.58
N THR A 81 -4.71 6.02 15.84
CA THR A 81 -6.10 6.39 16.16
C THR A 81 -6.26 7.91 16.20
N GLU A 82 -5.17 8.66 16.31
CA GLU A 82 -5.15 10.12 16.27
C GLU A 82 -4.12 10.55 15.23
N LYS A 83 -4.36 11.71 14.61
CA LYS A 83 -3.43 12.25 13.64
C LYS A 83 -2.16 12.70 14.36
N VAL A 84 -1.01 12.16 13.91
CA VAL A 84 0.29 12.44 14.51
C VAL A 84 1.23 13.06 13.48
N PRO A 85 2.23 13.85 13.91
CA PRO A 85 3.26 14.34 13.02
C PRO A 85 4.06 13.17 12.43
N THR A 86 4.31 13.23 11.12
CA THR A 86 5.03 12.15 10.42
C THR A 86 5.75 12.72 9.21
N SER A 87 6.83 12.04 8.80
CA SER A 87 7.52 12.33 7.55
C SER A 87 6.86 11.65 6.35
N ALA A 88 5.86 10.80 6.57
CA ALA A 88 5.14 10.15 5.49
C ALA A 88 4.36 11.18 4.67
N ARG A 89 4.45 11.10 3.34
CA ARG A 89 3.73 12.02 2.44
C ARG A 89 2.28 11.61 2.25
N ASN A 90 1.99 10.33 2.41
CA ASN A 90 0.64 9.80 2.25
C ASN A 90 0.01 9.63 3.63
N VAL A 91 -0.98 10.45 3.93
CA VAL A 91 -1.73 10.43 5.19
C VAL A 91 -3.21 10.48 4.83
N PHE A 92 -3.96 9.46 5.26
CA PHE A 92 -5.38 9.38 4.95
C PHE A 92 -6.18 9.03 6.19
N GLU A 93 -7.34 9.65 6.32
CA GLU A 93 -8.32 9.36 7.37
C GLU A 93 -9.37 8.40 6.81
N GLY A 94 -9.78 7.45 7.62
CA GLY A 94 -10.81 6.50 7.24
C GLY A 94 -11.27 5.68 8.42
N HIS A 95 -11.83 4.51 8.12
CA HIS A 95 -12.35 3.62 9.15
C HIS A 95 -12.09 2.16 8.78
N ILE A 96 -12.08 1.31 9.82
CA ILE A 96 -11.84 -0.12 9.66
C ILE A 96 -13.14 -0.78 9.20
N ILE A 97 -13.06 -1.57 8.11
CA ILE A 97 -14.21 -2.28 7.57
C ILE A 97 -14.12 -3.80 7.73
N GLU A 98 -12.90 -4.35 7.83
CA GLU A 98 -12.71 -5.79 8.03
C GLU A 98 -11.51 -6.05 8.92
N ILE A 99 -11.59 -7.12 9.72
CA ILE A 99 -10.52 -7.56 10.62
C ILE A 99 -10.33 -9.06 10.40
N TYR A 100 -9.10 -9.48 10.10
CA TYR A 100 -8.72 -10.88 9.95
C TYR A 100 -7.65 -11.24 10.96
N ASP A 101 -7.97 -12.16 11.86
CA ASP A 101 -7.04 -12.64 12.87
C ASP A 101 -6.20 -13.78 12.28
N LEU A 102 -4.92 -13.54 12.09
CA LEU A 102 -3.97 -14.52 11.56
C LEU A 102 -3.04 -15.06 12.64
N GLY A 103 -3.39 -14.86 13.91
CA GLY A 103 -2.59 -15.30 15.06
C GLY A 103 -1.73 -14.18 15.61
N THR A 104 -0.44 -14.19 15.34
CA THR A 104 0.48 -13.14 15.80
C THR A 104 0.34 -11.84 15.02
N ILE A 105 -0.30 -11.91 13.86
CA ILE A 105 -0.53 -10.78 12.96
C ILE A 105 -2.02 -10.61 12.74
N ILE A 106 -2.47 -9.36 12.74
CA ILE A 106 -3.84 -8.98 12.41
C ILE A 106 -3.81 -8.23 11.09
N LYS A 107 -4.66 -8.65 10.16
CA LYS A 107 -4.83 -8.02 8.87
C LYS A 107 -6.10 -7.17 8.90
N LEU A 108 -5.99 -5.91 8.52
CA LEU A 108 -7.13 -4.98 8.49
C LEU A 108 -7.39 -4.51 7.08
N THR A 109 -8.67 -4.40 6.73
CA THR A 109 -9.08 -3.63 5.56
C THR A 109 -9.67 -2.33 6.06
N VAL A 110 -9.17 -1.21 5.52
CA VAL A 110 -9.63 0.14 5.88
C VAL A 110 -10.16 0.84 4.64
N ASP A 111 -11.12 1.72 4.84
CA ASP A 111 -11.67 2.54 3.76
C ASP A 111 -11.27 3.99 4.00
N VAL A 112 -10.44 4.52 3.09
CA VAL A 112 -9.98 5.91 3.11
C VAL A 112 -10.41 6.63 1.81
N GLY A 113 -11.44 6.12 1.14
CA GLY A 113 -11.82 6.46 -0.22
C GLY A 113 -11.53 5.29 -1.15
N GLU A 114 -10.35 4.74 -1.05
CA GLU A 114 -9.97 3.44 -1.58
C GLU A 114 -9.88 2.43 -0.44
N GLN A 115 -10.14 1.17 -0.72
CA GLN A 115 -9.97 0.12 0.28
C GLN A 115 -8.52 -0.34 0.27
N LEU A 116 -7.86 -0.25 1.41
CA LEU A 116 -6.48 -0.64 1.58
C LEU A 116 -6.35 -1.67 2.68
N VAL A 117 -5.43 -2.61 2.48
CA VAL A 117 -5.12 -3.66 3.44
C VAL A 117 -3.81 -3.32 4.13
N LEU A 118 -3.77 -3.45 5.44
CA LEU A 118 -2.56 -3.32 6.22
C LEU A 118 -2.47 -4.44 7.24
N VAL A 119 -1.27 -4.67 7.74
CA VAL A 119 -1.03 -5.68 8.79
C VAL A 119 -0.35 -5.03 9.98
N LEU A 120 -0.68 -5.50 11.16
CA LEU A 120 -0.04 -5.08 12.39
C LEU A 120 0.07 -6.28 13.33
N THR A 121 0.88 -6.11 14.39
CA THR A 121 1.02 -7.16 15.38
C THR A 121 -0.26 -7.23 16.22
N ARG A 122 -0.55 -8.40 16.78
CA ARG A 122 -1.67 -8.56 17.71
C ARG A 122 -1.55 -7.59 18.88
N GLN A 123 -0.34 -7.38 19.39
CA GLN A 123 -0.12 -6.46 20.51
C GLN A 123 -0.53 -5.03 20.16
N SER A 124 -0.14 -4.53 18.99
CA SER A 124 -0.54 -3.20 18.53
C SER A 124 -2.05 -3.11 18.35
N PHE A 125 -2.66 -4.15 17.80
CA PHE A 125 -4.12 -4.22 17.62
C PHE A 125 -4.85 -4.07 18.95
N LEU A 126 -4.39 -4.80 19.97
CA LEU A 126 -4.99 -4.74 21.31
C LEU A 126 -4.72 -3.39 21.99
N ASP A 127 -3.50 -2.89 21.91
CA ASP A 127 -3.12 -1.63 22.55
C ASP A 127 -3.91 -0.43 22.00
N LEU A 128 -4.23 -0.46 20.71
CA LEU A 128 -4.98 0.61 20.06
C LEU A 128 -6.51 0.42 20.18
N GLU A 129 -6.93 -0.68 20.77
CA GLU A 129 -8.37 -0.98 20.97
C GLU A 129 -9.16 -0.88 19.66
N LEU A 130 -8.65 -1.51 18.60
CA LEU A 130 -9.25 -1.42 17.27
C LEU A 130 -10.47 -2.33 17.14
N ASN A 131 -11.47 -1.84 16.41
CA ASN A 131 -12.67 -2.62 16.08
C ASN A 131 -13.26 -2.10 14.75
N ILE A 132 -14.22 -2.85 14.21
CA ILE A 132 -14.92 -2.47 12.98
C ILE A 132 -15.64 -1.15 13.18
N GLY A 133 -15.49 -0.24 12.21
CA GLY A 133 -16.10 1.09 12.23
C GLY A 133 -15.25 2.14 12.92
N LYS A 134 -14.17 1.75 13.59
CA LYS A 134 -13.32 2.72 14.28
C LYS A 134 -12.64 3.64 13.28
N GLN A 135 -12.67 4.94 13.56
CA GLN A 135 -11.96 5.94 12.78
C GLN A 135 -10.47 5.86 13.05
N ILE A 136 -9.68 5.88 11.98
CA ILE A 136 -8.23 5.75 12.05
C ILE A 136 -7.56 6.64 11.01
N TYR A 137 -6.25 6.81 11.16
CA TYR A 137 -5.39 7.43 10.17
C TYR A 137 -4.36 6.42 9.71
N ILE A 138 -4.08 6.40 8.42
CA ILE A 138 -3.02 5.56 7.88
C ILE A 138 -1.93 6.42 7.24
N TYR A 139 -0.71 5.90 7.27
CA TYR A 139 0.49 6.60 6.81
C TYR A 139 1.35 5.66 6.01
N PHE A 140 1.81 6.11 4.85
CA PHE A 140 2.86 5.39 4.13
C PHE A 140 3.72 6.37 3.35
N LYS A 141 5.00 6.02 3.23
CA LYS A 141 5.96 6.89 2.58
C LYS A 141 5.79 6.86 1.06
N ALA A 142 6.12 7.96 0.39
CA ALA A 142 6.12 8.01 -1.06
C ALA A 142 7.09 6.97 -1.66
N THR A 143 8.16 6.63 -0.94
CA THR A 143 9.12 5.59 -1.34
C THR A 143 8.54 4.19 -1.29
N ALA A 144 7.44 3.98 -0.56
CA ALA A 144 6.76 2.69 -0.46
C ALA A 144 5.76 2.46 -1.60
N VAL A 145 5.48 3.48 -2.41
CA VAL A 145 4.55 3.39 -3.53
C VAL A 145 5.29 3.04 -4.80
N ASN A 146 5.05 1.84 -5.32
CA ASN A 146 5.63 1.38 -6.57
C ASN A 146 4.64 1.57 -7.72
N LEU A 147 5.10 2.13 -8.85
CA LEU A 147 4.27 2.40 -10.02
C LEU A 147 4.68 1.52 -11.19
N PHE A 148 3.69 0.97 -11.87
CA PHE A 148 3.92 0.23 -13.11
C PHE A 148 2.76 0.34 -14.08
#